data_82b09c8a222dfa72d0269f66fad99e82
#
_entry.id   82b09c8a222dfa72d0269f66fad99e82
#
_cell.length_a   1.000
_cell.length_b   1.000
_cell.length_c   1.000
_cell.angle_alpha   90.00
_cell.angle_beta   90.00
_cell.angle_gamma   90.00
#
_symmetry.space_group_name_H-M   'P 1'
#
loop_
_entity.id
_entity.type
_entity.pdbx_description
1 polymer ?
#
loop_
_entity_poly.entity_id
_entity_poly.type
_entity_poly.pdbx_seq_one_letter_code
_entity_poly.pdbx_strand_id
1 'polypeptide(L)'
;MVNTGQDIMQQYNETLKPVSTEKRSIKPVGLGIIWFGIVVQLTGFAVFAAMPRYFTIKQLLIVYIIGSAITAIAAIGMQDIGLKHGLCFAKATVASFGEIGAKLPSFIRAFPSIIFFGTNAYVSSQALNELFKIVFGFDNINIALALNIILLVLLTMLGLKGIERFTKIVAPLLLIIGIYLAYLLFDSYQVSLGELMNMGGAEAGSKSWLYGISVAIGIFIMCSMGNNDYTRDCVVYTKQKTWWGMNKNYTISTLIGIIPFLTFFCLLGNCAVVLSGRTDVIVVFSELLMQKSKALAVIVDLFIVVAQFSTNTSANLMPSAYVACDFIPKLKFKAGIILVAVLAVICQPWSYYDYFDFVMNLFTVFTGPAISIMLVDYFVFRKRNYDVPELYKKKGKYYYWHGVNIVAILVYIISGLIGYFVDFDNSFFIATPIAAIAYFFAAKAFAHKMPVIADETKES
;
A
#
# COMPACT_ATOMS: atom_id res chain seq x y z
N MET A 1 -41.65 -1.82 14.30
CA MET A 1 -41.16 -1.61 12.92
C MET A 1 -39.81 -2.32 12.81
N VAL A 2 -39.76 -3.35 11.99
CA VAL A 2 -38.47 -4.06 11.71
C VAL A 2 -37.69 -3.13 10.79
N ASN A 3 -36.66 -2.48 11.32
CA ASN A 3 -35.74 -1.69 10.49
C ASN A 3 -35.16 -2.62 9.40
N THR A 4 -35.51 -2.39 8.17
CA THR A 4 -34.94 -3.13 7.04
C THR A 4 -33.44 -2.86 6.97
N GLY A 5 -32.65 -3.83 6.49
CA GLY A 5 -31.18 -3.65 6.39
C GLY A 5 -30.76 -2.41 5.58
N GLN A 6 -31.66 -1.87 4.73
CA GLN A 6 -31.46 -0.62 4.00
C GLN A 6 -31.55 0.62 4.91
N ASP A 7 -32.47 0.63 5.89
CA ASP A 7 -32.63 1.74 6.83
C ASP A 7 -31.41 1.84 7.77
N ILE A 8 -30.83 0.69 8.15
CA ILE A 8 -29.63 0.65 9.01
C ILE A 8 -28.42 1.23 8.27
N MET A 9 -28.23 0.87 6.99
CA MET A 9 -27.15 1.41 6.18
C MET A 9 -27.28 2.91 5.92
N GLN A 10 -28.50 3.47 5.88
CA GLN A 10 -28.70 4.91 5.71
C GLN A 10 -28.11 5.75 6.85
N GLN A 11 -28.04 5.22 8.07
CA GLN A 11 -27.50 5.91 9.24
C GLN A 11 -25.97 5.90 9.33
N TYR A 12 -25.30 5.06 8.53
CA TYR A 12 -23.84 4.97 8.51
C TYR A 12 -23.19 6.07 7.67
N ASN A 13 -21.93 6.32 7.96
CA ASN A 13 -21.09 7.24 7.20
C ASN A 13 -21.05 6.83 5.72
N GLU A 14 -21.48 7.74 4.84
CA GLU A 14 -21.55 7.51 3.37
C GLU A 14 -20.22 7.02 2.80
N THR A 15 -19.10 7.49 3.35
CA THR A 15 -17.74 7.12 2.94
C THR A 15 -17.47 5.62 3.08
N LEU A 16 -18.05 5.00 4.10
CA LEU A 16 -17.82 3.61 4.45
C LEU A 16 -18.87 2.65 3.87
N LYS A 17 -19.95 3.17 3.28
CA LYS A 17 -20.98 2.34 2.65
C LYS A 17 -20.42 1.55 1.47
N PRO A 18 -21.00 0.39 1.16
CA PRO A 18 -20.63 -0.36 -0.04
C PRO A 18 -20.86 0.49 -1.29
N VAL A 19 -19.91 0.47 -2.22
CA VAL A 19 -20.09 1.14 -3.51
C VAL A 19 -20.99 0.28 -4.38
N SER A 20 -22.18 0.81 -4.73
CA SER A 20 -23.11 0.10 -5.61
C SER A 20 -22.51 -0.09 -7.01
N THR A 21 -22.89 -1.15 -7.70
CA THR A 21 -22.33 -1.52 -9.00
C THR A 21 -22.45 -0.42 -10.05
N GLU A 22 -23.53 0.37 -9.99
CA GLU A 22 -23.83 1.46 -10.93
C GLU A 22 -22.89 2.66 -10.75
N LYS A 23 -22.36 2.87 -9.53
CA LYS A 23 -21.43 3.97 -9.20
C LYS A 23 -19.98 3.63 -9.49
N ARG A 24 -19.66 2.35 -9.71
CA ARG A 24 -18.28 1.90 -9.95
C ARG A 24 -17.81 2.32 -11.34
N SER A 25 -16.61 2.84 -11.43
CA SER A 25 -16.13 3.47 -12.66
C SER A 25 -14.69 3.10 -13.06
N ILE A 26 -13.94 2.41 -12.17
CA ILE A 26 -12.56 2.02 -12.44
C ILE A 26 -12.57 0.75 -13.30
N LYS A 27 -11.99 0.83 -14.49
CA LYS A 27 -11.80 -0.32 -15.39
C LYS A 27 -10.50 -1.07 -15.05
N PRO A 28 -10.27 -2.30 -15.55
CA PRO A 28 -9.05 -3.05 -15.25
C PRO A 28 -7.76 -2.25 -15.48
N VAL A 29 -7.62 -1.61 -16.63
CA VAL A 29 -6.45 -0.75 -16.93
C VAL A 29 -6.30 0.37 -15.89
N GLY A 30 -7.39 0.94 -15.41
CA GLY A 30 -7.38 1.97 -14.36
C GLY A 30 -6.81 1.45 -13.05
N LEU A 31 -7.11 0.20 -12.64
CA LEU A 31 -6.51 -0.43 -11.47
C LEU A 31 -4.99 -0.63 -11.66
N GLY A 32 -4.56 -1.10 -12.83
CA GLY A 32 -3.13 -1.21 -13.14
C GLY A 32 -2.40 0.13 -13.06
N ILE A 33 -3.03 1.21 -13.53
CA ILE A 33 -2.49 2.57 -13.44
C ILE A 33 -2.41 3.05 -11.98
N ILE A 34 -3.41 2.76 -11.15
CA ILE A 34 -3.37 3.07 -9.72
C ILE A 34 -2.20 2.33 -9.06
N TRP A 35 -2.02 1.04 -9.34
CA TRP A 35 -0.89 0.27 -8.83
C TRP A 35 0.46 0.78 -9.34
N PHE A 36 0.56 1.15 -10.62
CA PHE A 36 1.75 1.84 -11.14
C PHE A 36 2.06 3.08 -10.29
N GLY A 37 1.06 3.94 -10.06
CA GLY A 37 1.23 5.14 -9.25
C GLY A 37 1.64 4.85 -7.80
N ILE A 38 1.22 3.72 -7.23
CA ILE A 38 1.58 3.30 -5.87
C ILE A 38 3.04 2.85 -5.80
N VAL A 39 3.52 2.06 -6.77
CA VAL A 39 4.86 1.47 -6.72
C VAL A 39 5.97 2.40 -7.20
N VAL A 40 5.65 3.43 -7.98
CA VAL A 40 6.61 4.45 -8.41
C VAL A 40 6.71 5.54 -7.36
N GLN A 41 7.57 5.33 -6.37
CA GLN A 41 7.78 6.29 -5.28
C GLN A 41 9.27 6.51 -4.99
N LEU A 42 9.63 7.76 -4.70
CA LEU A 42 11.01 8.17 -4.47
C LEU A 42 11.58 7.71 -3.12
N THR A 43 10.74 7.64 -2.10
CA THR A 43 11.14 7.08 -0.81
C THR A 43 11.59 5.62 -0.92
N GLY A 44 11.11 4.90 -1.94
CA GLY A 44 11.65 3.59 -2.29
C GLY A 44 13.14 3.64 -2.62
N PHE A 45 13.64 4.69 -3.28
CA PHE A 45 15.06 4.83 -3.54
C PHE A 45 15.89 4.89 -2.26
N ALA A 46 15.42 5.62 -1.25
CA ALA A 46 16.11 5.73 0.03
C ALA A 46 16.07 4.40 0.82
N VAL A 47 14.91 3.77 0.91
CA VAL A 47 14.74 2.50 1.64
C VAL A 47 15.54 1.37 1.01
N PHE A 48 15.60 1.31 -0.32
CA PHE A 48 16.35 0.28 -1.02
C PHE A 48 17.84 0.63 -1.25
N ALA A 49 18.29 1.85 -0.90
CA ALA A 49 19.66 2.30 -1.14
C ALA A 49 20.72 1.46 -0.43
N ALA A 50 20.40 0.82 0.69
CA ALA A 50 21.31 -0.08 1.40
C ALA A 50 21.44 -1.48 0.76
N MET A 51 20.50 -1.88 -0.10
CA MET A 51 20.44 -3.24 -0.64
C MET A 51 21.65 -3.65 -1.48
N PRO A 52 22.26 -2.76 -2.31
CA PRO A 52 23.46 -3.08 -3.07
C PRO A 52 24.70 -3.42 -2.22
N ARG A 53 24.69 -3.09 -0.93
CA ARG A 53 25.73 -3.53 0.00
C ARG A 53 25.75 -5.05 0.15
N TYR A 54 24.57 -5.67 0.18
CA TYR A 54 24.41 -7.10 0.47
C TYR A 54 24.23 -7.97 -0.77
N PHE A 55 23.76 -7.38 -1.88
CA PHE A 55 23.38 -8.10 -3.09
C PHE A 55 23.95 -7.41 -4.34
N THR A 56 24.34 -8.21 -5.34
CA THR A 56 24.63 -7.67 -6.67
C THR A 56 23.33 -7.22 -7.37
N ILE A 57 23.46 -6.36 -8.39
CA ILE A 57 22.30 -5.90 -9.20
C ILE A 57 21.54 -7.10 -9.80
N LYS A 58 22.24 -8.15 -10.27
CA LYS A 58 21.61 -9.39 -10.75
C LYS A 58 20.80 -10.09 -9.66
N GLN A 59 21.29 -10.15 -8.44
CA GLN A 59 20.56 -10.73 -7.31
C GLN A 59 19.36 -9.87 -6.93
N LEU A 60 19.52 -8.55 -6.93
CA LEU A 60 18.42 -7.60 -6.65
C LEU A 60 17.29 -7.70 -7.69
N LEU A 61 17.61 -7.93 -8.96
CA LEU A 61 16.59 -8.20 -9.99
C LEU A 61 15.69 -9.37 -9.58
N ILE A 62 16.29 -10.48 -9.12
CA ILE A 62 15.53 -11.68 -8.69
C ILE A 62 14.74 -11.37 -7.41
N VAL A 63 15.36 -10.72 -6.44
CA VAL A 63 14.72 -10.31 -5.17
C VAL A 63 13.48 -9.44 -5.43
N TYR A 64 13.58 -8.43 -6.30
CA TYR A 64 12.47 -7.54 -6.58
C TYR A 64 11.37 -8.21 -7.42
N ILE A 65 11.70 -9.11 -8.33
CA ILE A 65 10.68 -9.90 -9.05
C ILE A 65 9.90 -10.77 -8.07
N ILE A 66 10.57 -11.48 -7.16
CA ILE A 66 9.90 -12.35 -6.18
C ILE A 66 9.10 -11.51 -5.19
N GLY A 67 9.68 -10.45 -4.62
CA GLY A 67 9.00 -9.58 -3.66
C GLY A 67 7.78 -8.89 -4.25
N SER A 68 7.89 -8.38 -5.48
CA SER A 68 6.76 -7.77 -6.19
C SER A 68 5.66 -8.78 -6.54
N ALA A 69 6.04 -10.03 -6.88
CA ALA A 69 5.07 -11.09 -7.14
C ALA A 69 4.29 -11.46 -5.86
N ILE A 70 4.96 -11.57 -4.70
CA ILE A 70 4.29 -11.83 -3.41
C ILE A 70 3.34 -10.67 -3.06
N THR A 71 3.79 -9.43 -3.23
CA THR A 71 2.96 -8.23 -3.06
C THR A 71 1.72 -8.26 -3.95
N ALA A 72 1.88 -8.61 -5.23
CA ALA A 72 0.78 -8.72 -6.16
C ALA A 72 -0.19 -9.86 -5.80
N ILE A 73 0.31 -11.02 -5.36
CA ILE A 73 -0.53 -12.15 -4.89
C ILE A 73 -1.38 -11.74 -3.68
N ALA A 74 -0.79 -11.05 -2.72
CA ALA A 74 -1.52 -10.54 -1.56
C ALA A 74 -2.62 -9.53 -1.99
N ALA A 75 -2.30 -8.62 -2.90
CA ALA A 75 -3.27 -7.68 -3.45
C ALA A 75 -4.42 -8.39 -4.18
N ILE A 76 -4.12 -9.40 -5.00
CA ILE A 76 -5.12 -10.22 -5.72
C ILE A 76 -6.01 -10.99 -4.73
N GLY A 77 -5.46 -11.49 -3.63
CA GLY A 77 -6.25 -12.12 -2.58
C GLY A 77 -7.32 -11.19 -2.00
N MET A 78 -6.95 -9.95 -1.70
CA MET A 78 -7.85 -8.94 -1.12
C MET A 78 -8.81 -8.29 -2.16
N GLN A 79 -8.51 -8.40 -3.44
CA GLN A 79 -9.22 -7.78 -4.56
C GLN A 79 -10.69 -8.17 -4.64
N ASP A 80 -11.00 -9.46 -4.47
CA ASP A 80 -12.34 -10.02 -4.64
C ASP A 80 -13.36 -9.44 -3.64
N ILE A 81 -12.91 -9.09 -2.44
CA ILE A 81 -13.76 -8.47 -1.41
C ILE A 81 -14.31 -7.13 -1.91
N GLY A 82 -13.45 -6.30 -2.49
CA GLY A 82 -13.88 -5.02 -3.08
C GLY A 82 -14.76 -5.21 -4.31
N LEU A 83 -14.35 -6.06 -5.25
CA LEU A 83 -15.10 -6.35 -6.48
C LEU A 83 -16.48 -6.92 -6.18
N LYS A 84 -16.57 -7.94 -5.34
CA LYS A 84 -17.83 -8.62 -5.08
C LYS A 84 -18.76 -7.79 -4.21
N HIS A 85 -18.25 -7.22 -3.12
CA HIS A 85 -19.08 -6.62 -2.08
C HIS A 85 -19.04 -5.09 -2.04
N GLY A 86 -18.12 -4.43 -2.76
CA GLY A 86 -17.99 -2.97 -2.75
C GLY A 86 -17.46 -2.39 -1.43
N LEU A 87 -16.83 -3.23 -0.59
CA LEU A 87 -16.40 -2.87 0.76
C LEU A 87 -15.01 -2.26 0.80
N CYS A 88 -14.83 -1.20 1.60
CA CYS A 88 -13.51 -0.72 1.99
C CYS A 88 -12.87 -1.65 3.03
N PHE A 89 -11.54 -1.52 3.21
CA PHE A 89 -10.78 -2.34 4.15
C PHE A 89 -11.36 -2.31 5.56
N ALA A 90 -11.60 -1.12 6.12
CA ALA A 90 -12.10 -0.97 7.47
C ALA A 90 -13.44 -1.71 7.72
N LYS A 91 -14.31 -1.83 6.72
CA LYS A 91 -15.57 -2.58 6.86
C LYS A 91 -15.45 -4.06 6.52
N ALA A 92 -14.60 -4.41 5.57
CA ALA A 92 -14.32 -5.82 5.27
C ALA A 92 -13.70 -6.54 6.48
N THR A 93 -12.82 -5.87 7.21
CA THR A 93 -12.11 -6.41 8.39
C THR A 93 -13.08 -6.77 9.53
N VAL A 94 -14.24 -6.10 9.63
CA VAL A 94 -15.27 -6.41 10.64
C VAL A 94 -15.75 -7.86 10.55
N ALA A 95 -15.82 -8.43 9.35
CA ALA A 95 -16.26 -9.80 9.15
C ALA A 95 -15.37 -10.81 9.90
N SER A 96 -14.06 -10.59 9.90
CA SER A 96 -13.09 -11.50 10.51
C SER A 96 -12.78 -11.18 11.97
N PHE A 97 -12.75 -9.87 12.34
CA PHE A 97 -12.27 -9.42 13.64
C PHE A 97 -13.37 -8.92 14.59
N GLY A 98 -14.58 -8.70 14.11
CA GLY A 98 -15.66 -8.02 14.84
C GLY A 98 -15.59 -6.49 14.76
N GLU A 99 -16.65 -5.81 15.17
CA GLU A 99 -16.78 -4.34 15.03
C GLU A 99 -15.68 -3.57 15.76
N ILE A 100 -15.36 -3.98 17.01
CA ILE A 100 -14.31 -3.36 17.83
C ILE A 100 -12.94 -3.96 17.47
N GLY A 101 -12.86 -5.28 17.32
CA GLY A 101 -11.60 -5.95 16.98
C GLY A 101 -10.99 -5.48 15.68
N ALA A 102 -11.79 -5.13 14.67
CA ALA A 102 -11.34 -4.58 13.40
C ALA A 102 -10.57 -3.26 13.51
N LYS A 103 -10.73 -2.53 14.62
CA LYS A 103 -9.99 -1.28 14.85
C LYS A 103 -8.48 -1.51 14.92
N LEU A 104 -8.04 -2.64 15.48
CA LEU A 104 -6.62 -2.93 15.62
C LEU A 104 -5.91 -3.10 14.26
N PRO A 105 -6.29 -4.02 13.35
CA PRO A 105 -5.68 -4.10 12.03
C PRO A 105 -5.91 -2.83 11.18
N SER A 106 -7.01 -2.10 11.40
CA SER A 106 -7.22 -0.81 10.73
C SER A 106 -6.22 0.25 11.21
N PHE A 107 -5.90 0.29 12.50
CA PHE A 107 -4.86 1.16 13.04
C PHE A 107 -3.47 0.79 12.49
N ILE A 108 -3.14 -0.50 12.49
CA ILE A 108 -1.87 -1.02 11.94
C ILE A 108 -1.69 -0.61 10.47
N ARG A 109 -2.78 -0.47 9.71
CA ARG A 109 -2.73 0.02 8.33
C ARG A 109 -2.61 1.55 8.25
N ALA A 110 -3.38 2.28 9.05
CA ALA A 110 -3.50 3.72 8.91
C ALA A 110 -2.30 4.48 9.48
N PHE A 111 -1.79 4.07 10.63
CA PHE A 111 -0.74 4.81 11.32
C PHE A 111 0.57 4.88 10.51
N PRO A 112 1.11 3.77 9.97
CA PRO A 112 2.26 3.85 9.08
C PRO A 112 1.98 4.67 7.82
N SER A 113 0.77 4.59 7.28
CA SER A 113 0.39 5.39 6.11
C SER A 113 0.40 6.90 6.40
N ILE A 114 0.06 7.33 7.63
CA ILE A 114 0.19 8.73 8.07
C ILE A 114 1.66 9.15 8.12
N ILE A 115 2.53 8.29 8.66
CA ILE A 115 3.98 8.51 8.69
C ILE A 115 4.54 8.60 7.27
N PHE A 116 4.22 7.65 6.40
CA PHE A 116 4.62 7.69 4.99
C PHE A 116 4.09 8.92 4.27
N PHE A 117 2.86 9.33 4.54
CA PHE A 117 2.30 10.55 3.96
C PHE A 117 3.15 11.76 4.29
N GLY A 118 3.49 11.96 5.56
CA GLY A 118 4.30 13.08 6.01
C GLY A 118 5.73 13.04 5.45
N THR A 119 6.39 11.89 5.52
CA THR A 119 7.76 11.70 4.98
C THR A 119 7.80 11.95 3.47
N ASN A 120 6.89 11.36 2.71
CA ASN A 120 6.80 11.56 1.26
C ASN A 120 6.47 13.01 0.89
N ALA A 121 5.59 13.67 1.65
CA ALA A 121 5.28 15.08 1.47
C ALA A 121 6.51 15.97 1.71
N TYR A 122 7.31 15.67 2.72
CA TYR A 122 8.54 16.40 3.01
C TYR A 122 9.58 16.20 1.91
N VAL A 123 9.86 14.96 1.49
CA VAL A 123 10.80 14.65 0.41
C VAL A 123 10.41 15.32 -0.90
N SER A 124 9.12 15.27 -1.28
CA SER A 124 8.67 15.97 -2.49
C SER A 124 8.70 17.51 -2.34
N SER A 125 8.60 18.01 -1.11
CA SER A 125 8.74 19.44 -0.84
C SER A 125 10.17 19.94 -0.95
N GLN A 126 11.17 19.08 -0.70
CA GLN A 126 12.57 19.41 -0.96
C GLN A 126 12.78 19.66 -2.47
N ALA A 127 12.29 18.77 -3.33
CA ALA A 127 12.35 18.96 -4.78
C ALA A 127 11.57 20.22 -5.23
N LEU A 128 10.39 20.47 -4.65
CA LEU A 128 9.61 21.67 -4.93
C LEU A 128 10.34 22.96 -4.49
N ASN A 129 11.04 22.90 -3.36
CA ASN A 129 11.83 24.02 -2.85
C ASN A 129 13.04 24.31 -3.75
N GLU A 130 13.72 23.29 -4.29
CA GLU A 130 14.77 23.45 -5.28
C GLU A 130 14.25 24.12 -6.57
N LEU A 131 13.05 23.73 -7.04
CA LEU A 131 12.38 24.41 -8.14
C LEU A 131 12.12 25.89 -7.82
N PHE A 132 11.69 26.22 -6.61
CA PHE A 132 11.50 27.63 -6.20
C PHE A 132 12.80 28.41 -6.20
N LYS A 133 13.91 27.83 -5.74
CA LYS A 133 15.25 28.45 -5.81
C LYS A 133 15.67 28.72 -7.24
N ILE A 134 15.51 27.73 -8.13
CA ILE A 134 15.95 27.80 -9.52
C ILE A 134 15.14 28.83 -10.32
N VAL A 135 13.81 28.84 -10.13
CA VAL A 135 12.89 29.62 -10.96
C VAL A 135 12.65 31.02 -10.39
N PHE A 136 12.50 31.14 -9.06
CA PHE A 136 12.08 32.37 -8.41
C PHE A 136 13.15 32.98 -7.49
N GLY A 137 14.28 32.31 -7.27
CA GLY A 137 15.29 32.71 -6.30
C GLY A 137 14.82 32.67 -4.85
N PHE A 138 13.77 31.90 -4.57
CA PHE A 138 13.11 31.82 -3.28
C PHE A 138 13.39 30.48 -2.60
N ASP A 139 13.89 30.53 -1.35
CA ASP A 139 14.26 29.34 -0.56
C ASP A 139 13.49 29.32 0.77
N ASN A 140 12.46 28.50 0.85
CA ASN A 140 11.72 28.26 2.09
C ASN A 140 10.99 26.91 2.07
N ILE A 141 11.61 25.90 2.69
CA ILE A 141 11.08 24.54 2.76
C ILE A 141 9.69 24.47 3.41
N ASN A 142 9.39 25.31 4.38
CA ASN A 142 8.10 25.29 5.07
C ASN A 142 6.96 25.74 4.15
N ILE A 143 7.21 26.74 3.30
CA ILE A 143 6.23 27.18 2.30
C ILE A 143 6.06 26.12 1.22
N ALA A 144 7.14 25.51 0.74
CA ALA A 144 7.09 24.40 -0.21
C ALA A 144 6.30 23.21 0.39
N LEU A 145 6.54 22.85 1.65
CA LEU A 145 5.82 21.79 2.35
C LEU A 145 4.32 22.11 2.50
N ALA A 146 3.98 23.31 2.93
CA ALA A 146 2.59 23.72 3.08
C ALA A 146 1.85 23.66 1.75
N LEU A 147 2.44 24.21 0.67
CA LEU A 147 1.85 24.17 -0.67
C LEU A 147 1.68 22.73 -1.16
N ASN A 148 2.71 21.90 -1.00
CA ASN A 148 2.68 20.51 -1.42
C ASN A 148 1.57 19.72 -0.70
N ILE A 149 1.45 19.86 0.63
CA ILE A 149 0.38 19.21 1.41
C ILE A 149 -1.00 19.69 0.95
N ILE A 150 -1.18 20.98 0.71
CA ILE A 150 -2.46 21.53 0.19
C ILE A 150 -2.81 20.87 -1.14
N LEU A 151 -1.87 20.76 -2.07
CA LEU A 151 -2.10 20.14 -3.39
C LEU A 151 -2.44 18.65 -3.26
N LEU A 152 -1.74 17.90 -2.38
CA LEU A 152 -2.03 16.50 -2.08
C LEU A 152 -3.44 16.32 -1.49
N VAL A 153 -3.83 17.17 -0.55
CA VAL A 153 -5.17 17.18 0.06
C VAL A 153 -6.24 17.44 -1.01
N LEU A 154 -6.06 18.46 -1.84
CA LEU A 154 -7.01 18.81 -2.91
C LEU A 154 -7.14 17.67 -3.92
N LEU A 155 -6.05 17.05 -4.35
CA LEU A 155 -6.08 15.91 -5.26
C LEU A 155 -6.81 14.70 -4.63
N THR A 156 -6.52 14.40 -3.36
CA THR A 156 -7.19 13.30 -2.64
C THR A 156 -8.70 13.55 -2.49
N MET A 157 -9.13 14.79 -2.33
CA MET A 157 -10.56 15.15 -2.25
C MET A 157 -11.35 14.85 -3.54
N LEU A 158 -10.67 14.66 -4.68
CA LEU A 158 -11.29 14.21 -5.93
C LEU A 158 -11.64 12.71 -5.89
N GLY A 159 -11.21 11.98 -4.85
CA GLY A 159 -11.43 10.56 -4.68
C GLY A 159 -10.65 9.68 -5.67
N LEU A 160 -10.84 8.36 -5.59
CA LEU A 160 -10.07 7.40 -6.36
C LEU A 160 -10.12 7.64 -7.88
N LYS A 161 -11.28 8.06 -8.40
CA LYS A 161 -11.42 8.37 -9.84
C LYS A 161 -10.62 9.59 -10.28
N GLY A 162 -10.53 10.60 -9.41
CA GLY A 162 -9.68 11.78 -9.66
C GLY A 162 -8.20 11.39 -9.66
N ILE A 163 -7.78 10.59 -8.69
CA ILE A 163 -6.41 10.07 -8.58
C ILE A 163 -6.07 9.20 -9.82
N GLU A 164 -6.97 8.30 -10.24
CA GLU A 164 -6.78 7.47 -11.44
C GLU A 164 -6.59 8.33 -12.70
N ARG A 165 -7.42 9.36 -12.88
CA ARG A 165 -7.31 10.27 -14.03
C ARG A 165 -5.98 11.03 -14.03
N PHE A 166 -5.57 11.53 -12.87
CA PHE A 166 -4.28 12.20 -12.68
C PHE A 166 -3.12 11.25 -13.01
N THR A 167 -3.10 10.09 -12.40
CA THR A 167 -2.03 9.08 -12.60
C THR A 167 -1.98 8.60 -14.06
N LYS A 168 -3.12 8.49 -14.74
CA LYS A 168 -3.19 8.11 -16.15
C LYS A 168 -2.44 9.08 -17.08
N ILE A 169 -2.41 10.35 -16.75
CA ILE A 169 -1.66 11.37 -17.48
C ILE A 169 -0.18 11.29 -17.11
N VAL A 170 0.11 11.12 -15.84
CA VAL A 170 1.47 11.21 -15.29
C VAL A 170 2.26 9.91 -15.51
N ALA A 171 1.62 8.73 -15.44
CA ALA A 171 2.30 7.45 -15.51
C ALA A 171 3.16 7.23 -16.78
N PRO A 172 2.69 7.54 -18.01
CA PRO A 172 3.53 7.41 -19.20
C PRO A 172 4.77 8.30 -19.16
N LEU A 173 4.62 9.51 -18.62
CA LEU A 173 5.72 10.47 -18.51
C LEU A 173 6.76 10.00 -17.49
N LEU A 174 6.31 9.48 -16.36
CA LEU A 174 7.20 8.87 -15.35
C LEU A 174 7.99 7.69 -15.90
N LEU A 175 7.34 6.86 -16.72
CA LEU A 175 8.03 5.74 -17.36
C LEU A 175 9.09 6.22 -18.35
N ILE A 176 8.78 7.21 -19.18
CA ILE A 176 9.73 7.81 -20.13
C ILE A 176 10.91 8.42 -19.37
N ILE A 177 10.66 9.15 -18.28
CA ILE A 177 11.71 9.74 -17.44
C ILE A 177 12.54 8.63 -16.79
N GLY A 178 11.92 7.59 -16.24
CA GLY A 178 12.65 6.46 -15.66
C GLY A 178 13.59 5.77 -16.67
N ILE A 179 13.12 5.55 -17.91
CA ILE A 179 13.95 5.01 -19.00
C ILE A 179 15.08 5.98 -19.35
N TYR A 180 14.80 7.29 -19.40
CA TYR A 180 15.83 8.29 -19.68
C TYR A 180 16.88 8.35 -18.55
N LEU A 181 16.47 8.27 -17.29
CA LEU A 181 17.40 8.22 -16.16
C LEU A 181 18.27 6.96 -16.18
N ALA A 182 17.71 5.81 -16.59
CA ALA A 182 18.50 4.60 -16.81
C ALA A 182 19.54 4.81 -17.93
N TYR A 183 19.11 5.36 -19.07
CA TYR A 183 20.04 5.73 -20.16
C TYR A 183 21.14 6.68 -19.68
N LEU A 184 20.79 7.70 -18.90
CA LEU A 184 21.72 8.70 -18.38
C LEU A 184 22.80 8.06 -17.46
N LEU A 185 22.44 7.07 -16.66
CA LEU A 185 23.41 6.31 -15.86
C LEU A 185 24.42 5.57 -16.75
N PHE A 186 23.95 4.84 -17.76
CA PHE A 186 24.84 4.13 -18.70
C PHE A 186 25.73 5.09 -19.48
N ASP A 187 25.19 6.21 -19.95
CA ASP A 187 25.94 7.22 -20.68
C ASP A 187 26.98 7.94 -19.81
N SER A 188 26.64 8.27 -18.57
CA SER A 188 27.53 9.03 -17.68
C SER A 188 28.65 8.19 -17.07
N TYR A 189 28.37 6.93 -16.76
CA TYR A 189 29.37 6.04 -16.12
C TYR A 189 30.04 5.09 -17.11
N GLN A 190 29.66 5.10 -18.40
CA GLN A 190 30.24 4.30 -19.49
C GLN A 190 30.35 2.81 -19.13
N VAL A 191 29.34 2.27 -18.42
CA VAL A 191 29.29 0.89 -17.95
C VAL A 191 28.46 0.01 -18.88
N SER A 192 28.90 -1.20 -19.14
CA SER A 192 28.10 -2.19 -19.85
C SER A 192 27.06 -2.84 -18.94
N LEU A 193 25.97 -3.35 -19.51
CA LEU A 193 24.93 -4.06 -18.75
C LEU A 193 25.52 -5.28 -18.00
N GLY A 194 26.45 -6.00 -18.65
CA GLY A 194 27.09 -7.18 -18.05
C GLY A 194 27.95 -6.83 -16.82
N GLU A 195 28.68 -5.73 -16.88
CA GLU A 195 29.45 -5.22 -15.72
C GLU A 195 28.52 -4.78 -14.61
N LEU A 196 27.52 -3.94 -14.94
CA LEU A 196 26.56 -3.44 -13.95
C LEU A 196 25.83 -4.56 -13.20
N MET A 197 25.44 -5.64 -13.89
CA MET A 197 24.75 -6.78 -13.27
C MET A 197 25.58 -7.47 -12.18
N ASN A 198 26.91 -7.40 -12.26
CA ASN A 198 27.82 -8.00 -11.28
C ASN A 198 28.31 -7.02 -10.22
N MET A 199 27.95 -5.73 -10.31
CA MET A 199 28.30 -4.73 -9.31
C MET A 199 27.41 -4.85 -8.07
N GLY A 200 27.90 -4.33 -6.94
CA GLY A 200 27.27 -4.46 -5.61
C GLY A 200 27.74 -5.72 -4.89
N GLY A 201 27.11 -6.01 -3.75
CA GLY A 201 27.43 -7.20 -2.95
C GLY A 201 28.75 -7.14 -2.19
N ALA A 202 29.20 -5.95 -1.78
CA ALA A 202 30.44 -5.80 -0.99
C ALA A 202 30.43 -6.65 0.28
N GLU A 203 29.27 -6.91 0.85
CA GLU A 203 29.03 -7.80 2.00
C GLU A 203 28.14 -8.99 1.61
N ALA A 204 28.38 -9.57 0.42
CA ALA A 204 27.61 -10.72 -0.04
C ALA A 204 27.68 -11.89 0.95
N GLY A 205 26.52 -12.49 1.23
CA GLY A 205 26.39 -13.59 2.20
C GLY A 205 26.15 -13.15 3.65
N SER A 206 26.28 -11.87 4.01
CA SER A 206 25.96 -11.36 5.35
C SER A 206 24.44 -11.29 5.62
N LYS A 207 23.64 -11.16 4.57
CA LYS A 207 22.18 -11.21 4.63
C LYS A 207 21.63 -12.32 3.73
N SER A 208 20.55 -12.97 4.18
CA SER A 208 19.89 -14.04 3.43
C SER A 208 19.08 -13.49 2.26
N TRP A 209 18.80 -14.33 1.26
CA TRP A 209 17.85 -14.02 0.18
C TRP A 209 16.45 -13.66 0.72
N LEU A 210 16.05 -14.32 1.82
CA LEU A 210 14.77 -14.07 2.47
C LEU A 210 14.71 -12.66 3.04
N TYR A 211 15.81 -12.14 3.62
CA TYR A 211 15.93 -10.75 4.04
C TYR A 211 15.69 -9.79 2.88
N GLY A 212 16.36 -10.03 1.75
CA GLY A 212 16.19 -9.18 0.57
C GLY A 212 14.73 -9.13 0.11
N ILE A 213 14.08 -10.29 0.04
CA ILE A 213 12.67 -10.40 -0.35
C ILE A 213 11.75 -9.74 0.71
N SER A 214 12.04 -9.87 2.01
CA SER A 214 11.30 -9.19 3.09
C SER A 214 11.33 -7.68 2.94
N VAL A 215 12.50 -7.11 2.65
CA VAL A 215 12.66 -5.67 2.39
C VAL A 215 11.86 -5.26 1.14
N ALA A 216 11.93 -6.04 0.06
CA ALA A 216 11.19 -5.77 -1.18
C ALA A 216 9.67 -5.77 -0.99
N ILE A 217 9.13 -6.62 -0.10
CA ILE A 217 7.72 -6.68 0.24
C ILE A 217 7.32 -5.51 1.16
N GLY A 218 8.16 -5.15 2.12
CA GLY A 218 7.83 -4.39 3.33
C GLY A 218 7.03 -3.11 3.08
N ILE A 219 7.41 -2.30 2.10
CA ILE A 219 6.76 -1.01 1.83
C ILE A 219 5.37 -1.19 1.21
N PHE A 220 5.20 -2.17 0.33
CA PHE A 220 4.00 -2.27 -0.51
C PHE A 220 2.95 -3.24 0.01
N ILE A 221 3.30 -4.12 0.96
CA ILE A 221 2.37 -5.14 1.48
C ILE A 221 1.18 -4.52 2.22
N MET A 222 1.37 -3.36 2.85
CA MET A 222 0.27 -2.62 3.49
C MET A 222 -0.74 -2.08 2.47
N CYS A 223 -0.28 -1.68 1.29
CA CYS A 223 -1.16 -1.28 0.19
C CYS A 223 -1.94 -2.50 -0.33
N SER A 224 -1.28 -3.66 -0.40
CA SER A 224 -1.91 -4.93 -0.80
C SER A 224 -2.99 -5.38 0.19
N MET A 225 -2.75 -5.26 1.50
CA MET A 225 -3.74 -5.53 2.55
C MET A 225 -5.03 -4.73 2.33
N GLY A 226 -4.91 -3.49 1.88
CA GLY A 226 -6.04 -2.62 1.60
C GLY A 226 -6.48 -2.56 0.14
N ASN A 227 -6.12 -3.52 -0.71
CA ASN A 227 -6.46 -3.46 -2.14
C ASN A 227 -7.98 -3.38 -2.40
N ASN A 228 -8.80 -3.85 -1.50
CA ASN A 228 -10.24 -3.69 -1.58
C ASN A 228 -10.72 -2.22 -1.47
N ASP A 229 -9.92 -1.29 -0.94
CA ASP A 229 -10.21 0.15 -1.00
C ASP A 229 -10.16 0.69 -2.45
N TYR A 230 -9.36 0.08 -3.31
CA TYR A 230 -9.28 0.43 -4.72
C TYR A 230 -10.30 -0.36 -5.55
N THR A 231 -10.44 -1.64 -5.27
CA THR A 231 -11.30 -2.52 -6.08
C THR A 231 -12.79 -2.37 -5.78
N ARG A 232 -13.18 -1.72 -4.68
CA ARG A 232 -14.59 -1.38 -4.41
C ARG A 232 -15.21 -0.45 -5.45
N ASP A 233 -14.39 0.36 -6.11
CA ASP A 233 -14.80 1.29 -7.17
C ASP A 233 -14.64 0.69 -8.58
N CYS A 234 -14.18 -0.56 -8.68
CA CYS A 234 -13.97 -1.24 -9.95
C CYS A 234 -15.27 -1.76 -10.54
N VAL A 235 -15.41 -1.60 -11.86
CA VAL A 235 -16.57 -2.05 -12.63
C VAL A 235 -16.70 -3.57 -12.57
N VAL A 236 -17.88 -4.08 -12.20
CA VAL A 236 -18.17 -5.51 -12.22
C VAL A 236 -18.95 -5.83 -13.50
N TYR A 237 -18.39 -6.70 -14.33
CA TYR A 237 -19.04 -7.19 -15.54
C TYR A 237 -20.04 -8.29 -15.14
N THR A 238 -21.28 -7.97 -15.10
CA THR A 238 -22.38 -8.51 -14.28
C THR A 238 -22.87 -9.94 -14.51
N LYS A 239 -22.20 -10.82 -15.22
CA LYS A 239 -22.72 -12.19 -15.45
C LYS A 239 -21.84 -13.33 -14.93
N GLN A 240 -20.74 -13.01 -14.24
CA GLN A 240 -19.77 -14.04 -13.86
C GLN A 240 -19.84 -14.36 -12.37
N LYS A 241 -20.30 -15.56 -12.03
CA LYS A 241 -20.41 -16.06 -10.65
C LYS A 241 -19.09 -16.62 -10.11
N THR A 242 -18.16 -17.07 -11.00
CA THR A 242 -16.88 -17.67 -10.58
C THR A 242 -15.88 -16.60 -10.18
N TRP A 243 -14.94 -16.97 -9.29
CA TRP A 243 -13.86 -16.08 -8.88
C TRP A 243 -13.04 -15.61 -10.10
N TRP A 244 -12.61 -16.53 -10.95
CA TRP A 244 -11.78 -16.22 -12.13
C TRP A 244 -12.51 -15.29 -13.11
N GLY A 245 -13.78 -15.57 -13.37
CA GLY A 245 -14.58 -14.72 -14.25
C GLY A 245 -14.66 -13.28 -13.79
N MET A 246 -14.83 -13.05 -12.48
CA MET A 246 -14.91 -11.71 -11.89
C MET A 246 -13.54 -11.02 -11.80
N ASN A 247 -12.50 -11.77 -11.47
CA ASN A 247 -11.20 -11.24 -11.07
C ASN A 247 -10.15 -11.19 -12.20
N LYS A 248 -10.26 -12.04 -13.25
CA LYS A 248 -9.21 -12.26 -14.27
C LYS A 248 -8.56 -10.96 -14.79
N ASN A 249 -9.37 -10.03 -15.28
CA ASN A 249 -8.86 -8.82 -15.91
C ASN A 249 -8.18 -7.89 -14.90
N TYR A 250 -8.70 -7.84 -13.67
CA TYR A 250 -8.12 -7.08 -12.57
C TYR A 250 -6.86 -7.73 -12.03
N THR A 251 -6.80 -9.06 -11.99
CA THR A 251 -5.59 -9.84 -11.66
C THR A 251 -4.47 -9.52 -12.63
N ILE A 252 -4.72 -9.59 -13.95
CA ILE A 252 -3.73 -9.24 -14.96
C ILE A 252 -3.25 -7.79 -14.79
N SER A 253 -4.18 -6.87 -14.58
CA SER A 253 -3.83 -5.46 -14.39
C SER A 253 -3.02 -5.20 -13.11
N THR A 254 -3.31 -5.91 -12.03
CA THR A 254 -2.55 -5.84 -10.77
C THR A 254 -1.12 -6.38 -10.96
N LEU A 255 -0.97 -7.54 -11.63
CA LEU A 255 0.34 -8.12 -11.94
C LEU A 255 1.18 -7.17 -12.79
N ILE A 256 0.61 -6.62 -13.87
CA ILE A 256 1.30 -5.68 -14.76
C ILE A 256 1.58 -4.36 -14.05
N GLY A 257 0.66 -3.86 -13.21
CA GLY A 257 0.83 -2.60 -12.49
C GLY A 257 1.89 -2.66 -11.39
N ILE A 258 2.17 -3.85 -10.82
CA ILE A 258 3.10 -4.00 -9.71
C ILE A 258 4.46 -4.53 -10.20
N ILE A 259 4.51 -5.74 -10.79
CA ILE A 259 5.76 -6.50 -10.94
C ILE A 259 6.82 -5.75 -11.78
N PRO A 260 6.56 -5.36 -13.02
CA PRO A 260 7.59 -4.76 -13.85
C PRO A 260 8.01 -3.38 -13.33
N PHE A 261 7.08 -2.58 -12.85
CA PHE A 261 7.37 -1.20 -12.46
C PHE A 261 8.04 -1.11 -11.10
N LEU A 262 7.60 -1.89 -10.10
CA LEU A 262 8.31 -1.98 -8.82
C LEU A 262 9.74 -2.44 -9.05
N THR A 263 9.93 -3.53 -9.80
CA THR A 263 11.26 -4.08 -10.12
C THR A 263 12.12 -3.05 -10.83
N PHE A 264 11.60 -2.38 -11.85
CA PHE A 264 12.35 -1.41 -12.64
C PHE A 264 12.79 -0.20 -11.81
N PHE A 265 11.90 0.44 -11.07
CA PHE A 265 12.24 1.65 -10.32
C PHE A 265 13.13 1.35 -9.11
N CYS A 266 12.95 0.21 -8.43
CA CYS A 266 13.88 -0.19 -7.36
C CYS A 266 15.29 -0.47 -7.90
N LEU A 267 15.40 -1.18 -9.02
CA LEU A 267 16.69 -1.41 -9.67
C LEU A 267 17.33 -0.12 -10.16
N LEU A 268 16.57 0.80 -10.73
CA LEU A 268 17.06 2.09 -11.20
C LEU A 268 17.76 2.84 -10.05
N GLY A 269 17.12 2.90 -8.87
CA GLY A 269 17.71 3.48 -7.69
C GLY A 269 19.00 2.77 -7.26
N ASN A 270 18.98 1.43 -7.21
CA ASN A 270 20.16 0.65 -6.82
C ASN A 270 21.32 0.76 -7.84
N CYS A 271 21.04 0.86 -9.13
CA CYS A 271 22.04 1.14 -10.14
C CYS A 271 22.71 2.50 -9.91
N ALA A 272 21.93 3.53 -9.58
CA ALA A 272 22.46 4.85 -9.23
C ALA A 272 23.39 4.77 -7.99
N VAL A 273 22.99 4.02 -6.94
CA VAL A 273 23.82 3.80 -5.74
C VAL A 273 25.15 3.14 -6.09
N VAL A 274 25.10 2.05 -6.85
CA VAL A 274 26.31 1.26 -7.16
C VAL A 274 27.29 2.05 -8.03
N LEU A 275 26.76 2.82 -9.00
CA LEU A 275 27.60 3.58 -9.93
C LEU A 275 28.17 4.85 -9.31
N SER A 276 27.39 5.54 -8.47
CA SER A 276 27.85 6.78 -7.83
C SER A 276 28.59 6.57 -6.52
N GLY A 277 28.43 5.41 -5.87
CA GLY A 277 28.89 5.16 -4.49
C GLY A 277 28.11 5.94 -3.43
N ARG A 278 26.94 6.52 -3.77
CA ARG A 278 26.14 7.42 -2.91
C ARG A 278 24.75 6.86 -2.72
N THR A 279 24.16 7.08 -1.55
CA THR A 279 22.81 6.63 -1.20
C THR A 279 21.72 7.69 -1.46
N ASP A 280 22.10 8.94 -1.68
CA ASP A 280 21.21 10.06 -1.98
C ASP A 280 20.85 10.11 -3.49
N VAL A 281 20.17 9.07 -3.94
CA VAL A 281 19.85 8.80 -5.37
C VAL A 281 19.22 9.99 -6.10
N ILE A 282 18.35 10.75 -5.42
CA ILE A 282 17.68 11.92 -6.01
C ILE A 282 18.73 13.00 -6.36
N VAL A 283 19.66 13.23 -5.45
CA VAL A 283 20.75 14.23 -5.69
C VAL A 283 21.65 13.76 -6.83
N VAL A 284 22.00 12.46 -6.87
CA VAL A 284 22.78 11.89 -7.98
C VAL A 284 22.11 12.13 -9.33
N PHE A 285 20.83 11.86 -9.46
CA PHE A 285 20.10 12.13 -10.70
C PHE A 285 20.02 13.61 -11.03
N SER A 286 19.76 14.47 -10.05
CA SER A 286 19.71 15.92 -10.25
C SER A 286 21.06 16.46 -10.75
N GLU A 287 22.18 16.05 -10.16
CA GLU A 287 23.54 16.44 -10.59
C GLU A 287 23.84 15.99 -12.03
N LEU A 288 23.51 14.73 -12.38
CA LEU A 288 23.71 14.21 -13.73
C LEU A 288 22.86 14.98 -14.77
N LEU A 289 21.63 15.32 -14.41
CA LEU A 289 20.75 16.13 -15.28
C LEU A 289 21.25 17.56 -15.45
N MET A 290 21.72 18.19 -14.37
CA MET A 290 22.28 19.55 -14.41
C MET A 290 23.50 19.63 -15.30
N GLN A 291 24.35 18.58 -15.35
CA GLN A 291 25.49 18.51 -16.28
C GLN A 291 25.05 18.51 -17.76
N LYS A 292 23.87 17.95 -18.07
CA LYS A 292 23.33 17.93 -19.44
C LYS A 292 22.56 19.21 -19.76
N SER A 293 21.67 19.65 -18.91
CA SER A 293 20.84 20.86 -19.12
C SER A 293 20.10 21.24 -17.84
N LYS A 294 20.20 22.52 -17.44
CA LYS A 294 19.42 23.09 -16.34
C LYS A 294 17.90 22.96 -16.57
N ALA A 295 17.44 23.18 -17.80
CA ALA A 295 16.01 23.03 -18.12
C ALA A 295 15.53 21.60 -17.96
N LEU A 296 16.36 20.62 -18.31
CA LEU A 296 16.04 19.20 -18.15
C LEU A 296 15.96 18.80 -16.68
N ALA A 297 16.89 19.30 -15.84
CA ALA A 297 16.83 19.08 -14.39
C ALA A 297 15.52 19.61 -13.79
N VAL A 298 15.13 20.85 -14.12
CA VAL A 298 13.87 21.46 -13.69
C VAL A 298 12.65 20.61 -14.10
N ILE A 299 12.61 20.12 -15.34
CA ILE A 299 11.51 19.29 -15.84
C ILE A 299 11.45 17.97 -15.05
N VAL A 300 12.58 17.33 -14.83
CA VAL A 300 12.61 16.05 -14.10
C VAL A 300 12.27 16.23 -12.63
N ASP A 301 12.77 17.26 -11.96
CA ASP A 301 12.41 17.59 -10.58
C ASP A 301 10.90 17.86 -10.43
N LEU A 302 10.31 18.58 -11.38
CA LEU A 302 8.86 18.77 -11.42
C LEU A 302 8.12 17.44 -11.52
N PHE A 303 8.59 16.53 -12.39
CA PHE A 303 7.98 15.20 -12.51
C PHE A 303 8.19 14.33 -11.28
N ILE A 304 9.30 14.48 -10.58
CA ILE A 304 9.56 13.84 -9.29
C ILE A 304 8.48 14.25 -8.27
N VAL A 305 8.21 15.56 -8.14
CA VAL A 305 7.14 16.08 -7.28
C VAL A 305 5.79 15.49 -7.68
N VAL A 306 5.49 15.50 -8.97
CA VAL A 306 4.21 15.01 -9.53
C VAL A 306 4.04 13.50 -9.34
N ALA A 307 5.14 12.71 -9.40
CA ALA A 307 5.12 11.27 -9.11
C ALA A 307 4.62 10.98 -7.69
N GLN A 308 5.14 11.74 -6.72
CA GLN A 308 4.73 11.57 -5.33
C GLN A 308 3.26 11.89 -5.10
N PHE A 309 2.64 12.71 -5.94
CA PHE A 309 1.22 13.01 -5.81
C PHE A 309 0.36 11.77 -6.02
N SER A 310 0.66 10.93 -7.02
CA SER A 310 -0.11 9.72 -7.27
C SER A 310 0.06 8.68 -6.14
N THR A 311 1.29 8.44 -5.71
CA THR A 311 1.59 7.51 -4.63
C THR A 311 1.00 7.98 -3.30
N ASN A 312 1.31 9.23 -2.92
CA ASN A 312 0.99 9.72 -1.59
C ASN A 312 -0.53 9.87 -1.36
N THR A 313 -1.26 10.22 -2.41
CA THR A 313 -2.73 10.31 -2.33
C THR A 313 -3.39 8.93 -2.28
N SER A 314 -2.98 7.98 -3.14
CA SER A 314 -3.63 6.67 -3.25
C SER A 314 -3.20 5.69 -2.16
N ALA A 315 -1.91 5.62 -1.85
CA ALA A 315 -1.36 4.65 -0.90
C ALA A 315 -1.50 5.09 0.57
N ASN A 316 -1.41 6.39 0.84
CA ASN A 316 -1.27 6.91 2.19
C ASN A 316 -2.49 7.73 2.66
N LEU A 317 -2.80 8.83 2.00
CA LEU A 317 -3.78 9.79 2.51
C LEU A 317 -5.23 9.27 2.41
N MET A 318 -5.61 8.71 1.26
CA MET A 318 -6.98 8.21 1.04
C MET A 318 -7.33 7.02 1.94
N PRO A 319 -6.49 5.96 2.06
CA PRO A 319 -6.80 4.84 2.94
C PRO A 319 -6.86 5.23 4.42
N SER A 320 -5.94 6.09 4.87
CA SER A 320 -5.96 6.60 6.25
C SER A 320 -7.20 7.44 6.54
N ALA A 321 -7.71 8.18 5.56
CA ALA A 321 -8.97 8.91 5.69
C ALA A 321 -10.18 7.97 5.84
N TYR A 322 -10.22 6.81 5.15
CA TYR A 322 -11.26 5.80 5.37
C TYR A 322 -11.22 5.25 6.80
N VAL A 323 -10.04 4.95 7.31
CA VAL A 323 -9.87 4.49 8.70
C VAL A 323 -10.27 5.58 9.69
N ALA A 324 -9.87 6.84 9.47
CA ALA A 324 -10.28 7.97 10.32
C ALA A 324 -11.82 8.11 10.36
N CYS A 325 -12.50 7.94 9.22
CA CYS A 325 -13.96 7.94 9.16
C CYS A 325 -14.59 6.74 9.90
N ASP A 326 -13.91 5.61 9.98
CA ASP A 326 -14.37 4.45 10.75
C ASP A 326 -14.15 4.63 12.26
N PHE A 327 -13.08 5.30 12.67
CA PHE A 327 -12.82 5.62 14.08
C PHE A 327 -13.72 6.74 14.61
N ILE A 328 -14.07 7.70 13.75
CA ILE A 328 -14.90 8.87 14.08
C ILE A 328 -16.15 8.84 13.19
N PRO A 329 -17.26 8.21 13.60
CA PRO A 329 -18.41 7.93 12.73
C PRO A 329 -19.06 9.15 12.06
N LYS A 330 -18.94 10.35 12.68
CA LYS A 330 -19.49 11.61 12.14
C LYS A 330 -18.54 12.32 11.16
N LEU A 331 -17.31 11.85 11.01
CA LEU A 331 -16.29 12.48 10.20
C LEU A 331 -16.57 12.19 8.71
N LYS A 332 -16.79 13.23 7.92
CA LYS A 332 -16.94 13.11 6.46
C LYS A 332 -15.58 12.89 5.80
N PHE A 333 -15.54 12.23 4.65
CA PHE A 333 -14.31 11.87 3.94
C PHE A 333 -13.34 13.04 3.75
N LYS A 334 -13.83 14.18 3.27
CA LYS A 334 -12.98 15.38 3.08
C LYS A 334 -12.37 15.89 4.38
N ALA A 335 -13.13 15.85 5.47
CA ALA A 335 -12.62 16.21 6.80
C ALA A 335 -11.62 15.15 7.33
N GLY A 336 -11.84 13.88 7.02
CA GLY A 336 -10.89 12.79 7.31
C GLY A 336 -9.54 12.98 6.61
N ILE A 337 -9.55 13.39 5.33
CA ILE A 337 -8.33 13.74 4.59
C ILE A 337 -7.56 14.87 5.29
N ILE A 338 -8.26 15.95 5.66
CA ILE A 338 -7.64 17.10 6.36
C ILE A 338 -7.08 16.64 7.71
N LEU A 339 -7.84 15.86 8.48
CA LEU A 339 -7.40 15.36 9.78
C LEU A 339 -6.11 14.54 9.65
N VAL A 340 -6.03 13.63 8.69
CA VAL A 340 -4.84 12.81 8.45
C VAL A 340 -3.65 13.67 8.04
N ALA A 341 -3.84 14.66 7.16
CA ALA A 341 -2.80 15.57 6.75
C ALA A 341 -2.27 16.42 7.94
N VAL A 342 -3.17 16.91 8.80
CA VAL A 342 -2.81 17.64 10.01
C VAL A 342 -2.05 16.76 11.00
N LEU A 343 -2.50 15.52 11.23
CA LEU A 343 -1.79 14.55 12.07
C LEU A 343 -0.37 14.28 11.57
N ALA A 344 -0.18 14.12 10.27
CA ALA A 344 1.15 13.95 9.69
C ALA A 344 2.07 15.16 9.90
N VAL A 345 1.51 16.38 9.80
CA VAL A 345 2.27 17.62 10.11
C VAL A 345 2.64 17.70 11.59
N ILE A 346 1.71 17.33 12.49
CA ILE A 346 1.97 17.34 13.94
C ILE A 346 3.03 16.29 14.31
N CYS A 347 2.95 15.10 13.72
CA CYS A 347 3.90 14.02 13.98
C CYS A 347 5.31 14.30 13.44
N GLN A 348 5.45 15.17 12.42
CA GLN A 348 6.74 15.52 11.78
C GLN A 348 7.65 14.31 11.51
N PRO A 349 7.18 13.26 10.80
CA PRO A 349 7.92 11.99 10.69
C PRO A 349 9.30 12.15 10.02
N TRP A 350 9.51 13.18 9.25
CA TRP A 350 10.81 13.53 8.66
C TRP A 350 11.88 13.93 9.70
N SER A 351 11.49 14.28 10.93
CA SER A 351 12.41 14.62 12.01
C SER A 351 12.98 13.36 12.70
N TYR A 352 12.40 12.19 12.44
CA TYR A 352 12.76 10.91 13.06
C TYR A 352 13.15 9.88 12.00
N TYR A 353 13.77 10.31 10.92
CA TYR A 353 14.09 9.45 9.77
C TYR A 353 14.98 8.25 10.13
N ASP A 354 15.87 8.39 11.10
CA ASP A 354 16.75 7.31 11.60
C ASP A 354 15.96 6.13 12.21
N TYR A 355 14.76 6.37 12.71
CA TYR A 355 13.89 5.34 13.27
C TYR A 355 12.83 4.82 12.30
N PHE A 356 12.82 5.35 11.08
CA PHE A 356 11.78 5.07 10.09
C PHE A 356 11.67 3.58 9.76
N ASP A 357 12.80 2.93 9.48
CA ASP A 357 12.84 1.51 9.14
C ASP A 357 12.37 0.62 10.29
N PHE A 358 12.77 0.93 11.52
CA PHE A 358 12.31 0.19 12.70
C PHE A 358 10.79 0.29 12.88
N VAL A 359 10.24 1.52 12.76
CA VAL A 359 8.80 1.74 12.89
C VAL A 359 8.05 1.02 11.78
N MET A 360 8.53 1.09 10.54
CA MET A 360 7.88 0.42 9.41
C MET A 360 7.90 -1.09 9.56
N ASN A 361 9.04 -1.67 9.95
CA ASN A 361 9.15 -3.12 10.17
C ASN A 361 8.21 -3.58 11.30
N LEU A 362 8.11 -2.82 12.40
CA LEU A 362 7.20 -3.13 13.51
C LEU A 362 5.74 -3.27 13.05
N PHE A 363 5.28 -2.41 12.14
CA PHE A 363 3.93 -2.51 11.60
C PHE A 363 3.79 -3.60 10.53
N THR A 364 4.84 -3.85 9.74
CA THR A 364 4.85 -4.90 8.71
C THR A 364 4.70 -6.29 9.32
N VAL A 365 5.26 -6.53 10.52
CA VAL A 365 5.10 -7.78 11.30
C VAL A 365 3.64 -8.20 11.43
N PHE A 366 2.74 -7.23 11.61
CA PHE A 366 1.31 -7.48 11.80
C PHE A 366 0.50 -7.46 10.51
N THR A 367 1.07 -7.00 9.40
CA THR A 367 0.34 -6.90 8.12
C THR A 367 0.05 -8.27 7.52
N GLY A 368 1.04 -9.17 7.51
CA GLY A 368 0.88 -10.55 7.02
C GLY A 368 -0.19 -11.34 7.77
N PRO A 369 -0.17 -11.38 9.11
CA PRO A 369 -1.23 -11.98 9.92
C PRO A 369 -2.63 -11.45 9.62
N ALA A 370 -2.79 -10.13 9.45
CA ALA A 370 -4.10 -9.56 9.11
C ALA A 370 -4.61 -10.05 7.75
N ILE A 371 -3.75 -10.03 6.72
CA ILE A 371 -4.08 -10.55 5.39
C ILE A 371 -4.48 -12.02 5.50
N SER A 372 -3.68 -12.85 6.17
CA SER A 372 -3.90 -14.30 6.30
C SER A 372 -5.24 -14.61 6.96
N ILE A 373 -5.53 -13.98 8.10
CA ILE A 373 -6.78 -14.19 8.82
C ILE A 373 -7.97 -13.79 7.93
N MET A 374 -7.91 -12.64 7.28
CA MET A 374 -8.99 -12.19 6.39
C MET A 374 -9.19 -13.12 5.20
N LEU A 375 -8.10 -13.61 4.58
CA LEU A 375 -8.20 -14.51 3.43
C LEU A 375 -8.73 -15.90 3.83
N VAL A 376 -8.26 -16.47 4.96
CA VAL A 376 -8.78 -17.75 5.47
C VAL A 376 -10.25 -17.60 5.84
N ASP A 377 -10.63 -16.54 6.55
CA ASP A 377 -12.03 -16.27 6.89
C ASP A 377 -12.89 -16.16 5.63
N TYR A 378 -12.48 -15.35 4.68
CA TYR A 378 -13.25 -15.04 3.47
C TYR A 378 -13.37 -16.22 2.50
N PHE A 379 -12.25 -16.87 2.15
CA PHE A 379 -12.25 -17.92 1.14
C PHE A 379 -12.63 -19.29 1.70
N VAL A 380 -12.16 -19.62 2.91
CA VAL A 380 -12.34 -20.97 3.48
C VAL A 380 -13.65 -21.08 4.25
N PHE A 381 -13.87 -20.19 5.23
CA PHE A 381 -15.05 -20.30 6.09
C PHE A 381 -16.30 -19.70 5.47
N ARG A 382 -16.20 -18.55 4.79
CA ARG A 382 -17.36 -17.86 4.22
C ARG A 382 -17.57 -18.10 2.74
N LYS A 383 -16.71 -18.90 2.10
CA LYS A 383 -16.85 -19.26 0.68
C LYS A 383 -17.10 -18.02 -0.21
N ARG A 384 -16.42 -16.91 0.11
CA ARG A 384 -16.52 -15.59 -0.56
C ARG A 384 -17.87 -14.87 -0.37
N ASN A 385 -18.63 -15.19 0.65
CA ASN A 385 -19.92 -14.55 0.92
C ASN A 385 -19.87 -13.75 2.23
N TYR A 386 -20.09 -12.45 2.14
CA TYR A 386 -20.36 -11.60 3.28
C TYR A 386 -21.84 -11.20 3.28
N ASP A 387 -22.48 -11.28 4.43
CA ASP A 387 -23.76 -10.64 4.66
C ASP A 387 -23.53 -9.15 4.90
N VAL A 388 -23.48 -8.40 3.79
CA VAL A 388 -23.06 -6.99 3.83
C VAL A 388 -23.93 -6.12 4.75
N PRO A 389 -25.27 -6.25 4.79
CA PRO A 389 -26.11 -5.52 5.75
C PRO A 389 -25.72 -5.76 7.22
N GLU A 390 -25.36 -6.99 7.57
CA GLU A 390 -25.01 -7.36 8.94
C GLU A 390 -23.66 -6.77 9.39
N LEU A 391 -22.75 -6.39 8.47
CA LEU A 391 -21.50 -5.66 8.78
C LEU A 391 -21.75 -4.25 9.33
N TYR A 392 -22.93 -3.70 9.09
CA TYR A 392 -23.32 -2.35 9.50
C TYR A 392 -24.31 -2.35 10.68
N LYS A 393 -24.73 -3.52 11.15
CA LYS A 393 -25.73 -3.66 12.19
C LYS A 393 -25.05 -3.78 13.56
N LYS A 394 -25.35 -2.85 14.46
CA LYS A 394 -24.93 -2.97 15.85
C LYS A 394 -25.45 -4.28 16.45
N LYS A 395 -24.56 -5.07 17.05
CA LYS A 395 -24.86 -6.39 17.59
C LYS A 395 -25.47 -7.37 16.55
N GLY A 396 -25.09 -7.21 15.27
CA GLY A 396 -25.48 -8.13 14.19
C GLY A 396 -24.63 -9.41 14.18
N LYS A 397 -24.72 -10.16 13.08
CA LYS A 397 -24.05 -11.45 12.86
C LYS A 397 -22.53 -11.41 13.13
N TYR A 398 -21.87 -10.27 12.89
CA TYR A 398 -20.42 -10.09 13.07
C TYR A 398 -20.04 -9.42 14.40
N TYR A 399 -20.94 -9.39 15.37
CA TYR A 399 -20.66 -8.76 16.67
C TYR A 399 -19.73 -9.58 17.55
N TYR A 400 -19.75 -10.92 17.44
CA TYR A 400 -18.94 -11.83 18.27
C TYR A 400 -19.06 -11.54 19.78
N TRP A 401 -17.98 -11.69 20.52
CA TRP A 401 -17.97 -11.40 21.97
C TRP A 401 -17.68 -9.91 22.20
N HIS A 402 -18.67 -9.15 22.64
CA HIS A 402 -18.57 -7.71 22.88
C HIS A 402 -17.92 -6.90 21.72
N GLY A 403 -18.20 -7.27 20.50
CA GLY A 403 -17.65 -6.61 19.32
C GLY A 403 -16.27 -7.12 18.87
N VAL A 404 -15.75 -8.19 19.47
CA VAL A 404 -14.40 -8.73 19.22
C VAL A 404 -14.47 -10.21 18.89
N ASN A 405 -13.89 -10.63 17.79
CA ASN A 405 -13.54 -12.01 17.53
C ASN A 405 -12.24 -12.34 18.28
N ILE A 406 -12.36 -12.89 19.48
CA ILE A 406 -11.22 -13.17 20.35
C ILE A 406 -10.22 -14.12 19.66
N VAL A 407 -10.70 -15.12 18.92
CA VAL A 407 -9.84 -16.07 18.21
C VAL A 407 -8.99 -15.33 17.17
N ALA A 408 -9.60 -14.47 16.37
CA ALA A 408 -8.88 -13.70 15.38
C ALA A 408 -7.84 -12.76 16.02
N ILE A 409 -8.22 -12.05 17.10
CA ILE A 409 -7.32 -11.13 17.79
C ILE A 409 -6.15 -11.85 18.46
N LEU A 410 -6.40 -12.96 19.14
CA LEU A 410 -5.31 -13.73 19.77
C LEU A 410 -4.35 -14.31 18.73
N VAL A 411 -4.86 -14.92 17.67
CA VAL A 411 -4.02 -15.41 16.56
C VAL A 411 -3.24 -14.27 15.93
N TYR A 412 -3.87 -13.13 15.70
CA TYR A 412 -3.24 -11.95 15.12
C TYR A 412 -2.06 -11.45 15.95
N ILE A 413 -2.27 -11.26 17.25
CA ILE A 413 -1.24 -10.74 18.14
C ILE A 413 -0.13 -11.79 18.35
N ILE A 414 -0.48 -13.04 18.63
CA ILE A 414 0.50 -14.10 18.93
C ILE A 414 1.38 -14.37 17.70
N SER A 415 0.80 -14.50 16.51
CA SER A 415 1.58 -14.75 15.30
C SER A 415 2.51 -13.58 14.96
N GLY A 416 2.05 -12.34 15.14
CA GLY A 416 2.90 -11.17 14.99
C GLY A 416 4.07 -11.16 15.99
N LEU A 417 3.79 -11.41 17.27
CA LEU A 417 4.84 -11.51 18.30
C LEU A 417 5.83 -12.64 18.03
N ILE A 418 5.37 -13.82 17.57
CA ILE A 418 6.26 -14.90 17.16
C ILE A 418 7.18 -14.42 16.02
N GLY A 419 6.64 -13.79 14.99
CA GLY A 419 7.45 -13.23 13.90
C GLY A 419 8.47 -12.21 14.39
N TYR A 420 8.06 -11.32 15.29
CA TYR A 420 8.93 -10.29 15.88
C TYR A 420 10.11 -10.90 16.68
N PHE A 421 9.83 -11.86 17.55
CA PHE A 421 10.86 -12.41 18.45
C PHE A 421 11.72 -13.52 17.83
N VAL A 422 11.22 -14.24 16.82
CA VAL A 422 11.97 -15.32 16.16
C VAL A 422 12.95 -14.75 15.14
N ASP A 423 12.50 -13.87 14.27
CA ASP A 423 13.34 -13.20 13.28
C ASP A 423 12.61 -11.94 12.78
N PHE A 424 13.02 -10.80 13.32
CA PHE A 424 12.41 -9.51 13.01
C PHE A 424 12.54 -9.14 11.53
N ASP A 425 13.70 -9.40 10.94
CA ASP A 425 13.99 -9.09 9.52
C ASP A 425 13.12 -9.91 8.55
N ASN A 426 12.77 -11.15 8.94
CA ASN A 426 11.97 -12.07 8.13
C ASN A 426 10.57 -12.34 8.72
N SER A 427 10.11 -11.48 9.62
CA SER A 427 8.88 -11.64 10.39
C SER A 427 7.63 -11.90 9.55
N PHE A 428 7.53 -11.29 8.36
CA PHE A 428 6.42 -11.51 7.44
C PHE A 428 6.29 -12.98 7.04
N PHE A 429 7.40 -13.65 6.71
CA PHE A 429 7.40 -15.05 6.29
C PHE A 429 7.15 -16.03 7.44
N ILE A 430 7.39 -15.62 8.68
CA ILE A 430 7.11 -16.40 9.87
C ILE A 430 5.67 -16.17 10.32
N ALA A 431 5.26 -14.95 10.52
CA ALA A 431 3.97 -14.58 11.09
C ALA A 431 2.78 -14.92 10.16
N THR A 432 2.95 -14.71 8.84
CA THR A 432 1.88 -14.92 7.85
C THR A 432 1.37 -16.37 7.80
N PRO A 433 2.20 -17.40 7.59
CA PRO A 433 1.75 -18.78 7.58
C PRO A 433 1.27 -19.26 8.95
N ILE A 434 1.93 -18.83 10.04
CA ILE A 434 1.47 -19.14 11.41
C ILE A 434 0.06 -18.62 11.62
N ALA A 435 -0.22 -17.37 11.24
CA ALA A 435 -1.54 -16.79 11.37
C ALA A 435 -2.60 -17.54 10.53
N ALA A 436 -2.26 -17.91 9.28
CA ALA A 436 -3.18 -18.67 8.42
C ALA A 436 -3.55 -20.01 9.03
N ILE A 437 -2.54 -20.79 9.44
CA ILE A 437 -2.70 -22.14 10.00
C ILE A 437 -3.40 -22.07 11.36
N ALA A 438 -2.92 -21.23 12.27
CA ALA A 438 -3.48 -21.09 13.60
C ALA A 438 -4.95 -20.62 13.55
N TYR A 439 -5.27 -19.63 12.68
CA TYR A 439 -6.64 -19.17 12.54
C TYR A 439 -7.55 -20.24 11.95
N PHE A 440 -7.09 -20.99 10.94
CA PHE A 440 -7.85 -22.10 10.38
C PHE A 440 -8.26 -23.13 11.43
N PHE A 441 -7.30 -23.62 12.23
CA PHE A 441 -7.59 -24.63 13.24
C PHE A 441 -8.39 -24.08 14.43
N ALA A 442 -8.03 -22.91 14.92
CA ALA A 442 -8.72 -22.29 16.06
C ALA A 442 -10.16 -21.90 15.68
N ALA A 443 -10.39 -21.30 14.53
CA ALA A 443 -11.74 -20.97 14.08
C ALA A 443 -12.60 -22.24 13.89
N LYS A 444 -12.05 -23.31 13.36
CA LYS A 444 -12.73 -24.61 13.24
C LYS A 444 -13.06 -25.22 14.61
N ALA A 445 -12.12 -25.19 15.54
CA ALA A 445 -12.32 -25.73 16.92
C ALA A 445 -13.38 -24.95 17.69
N PHE A 446 -13.45 -23.65 17.50
CA PHE A 446 -14.42 -22.78 18.19
C PHE A 446 -15.64 -22.40 17.33
N ALA A 447 -15.87 -23.10 16.21
CA ALA A 447 -16.97 -22.81 15.27
C ALA A 447 -18.35 -22.80 15.96
N HIS A 448 -18.58 -23.73 16.94
CA HIS A 448 -19.81 -23.77 17.70
C HIS A 448 -20.10 -22.56 18.60
N LYS A 449 -19.05 -21.76 18.92
CA LYS A 449 -19.15 -20.49 19.66
C LYS A 449 -19.11 -19.26 18.74
N MET A 450 -18.93 -19.50 17.45
CA MET A 450 -18.92 -18.46 16.42
C MET A 450 -20.18 -18.59 15.55
N PRO A 451 -21.27 -17.89 15.85
CA PRO A 451 -22.57 -18.08 15.18
C PRO A 451 -22.47 -18.02 13.65
N VAL A 452 -21.54 -17.22 13.16
CA VAL A 452 -21.30 -16.98 11.73
C VAL A 452 -20.72 -18.19 10.99
N ILE A 453 -19.89 -19.00 11.68
CA ILE A 453 -19.24 -20.18 11.10
C ILE A 453 -20.14 -21.42 11.27
N ALA A 454 -20.88 -21.48 12.38
CA ALA A 454 -21.78 -22.60 12.68
C ALA A 454 -22.94 -22.74 11.70
N ASP A 455 -23.50 -21.64 11.19
CA ASP A 455 -24.59 -21.66 10.21
C ASP A 455 -24.15 -22.19 8.84
N GLU A 456 -22.89 -21.94 8.45
CA GLU A 456 -22.35 -22.36 7.14
C GLU A 456 -21.88 -23.84 7.14
N THR A 457 -21.54 -24.40 8.30
CA THR A 457 -21.18 -25.81 8.42
C THR A 457 -22.39 -26.75 8.48
N LYS A 458 -23.59 -26.23 8.73
CA LYS A 458 -24.84 -27.02 8.72
C LYS A 458 -25.44 -27.16 7.31
N GLU A 459 -25.03 -26.34 6.35
CA GLU A 459 -25.50 -26.38 4.95
C GLU A 459 -24.52 -27.16 4.03
N SER A 460 -23.44 -27.68 4.52
CA SER A 460 -22.46 -28.50 3.81
C SER A 460 -22.53 -29.96 4.22
#